data_e38357da7bd65f0a2f4eb59bf855212f
#
_entry.id   e38357da7bd65f0a2f4eb59bf855212f
#
_cell.length_a   1.000
_cell.length_b   1.000
_cell.length_c   1.000
_cell.angle_alpha   90.00
_cell.angle_beta   90.00
_cell.angle_gamma   90.00
#
_symmetry.space_group_name_H-M   'P 1'
#
loop_
_entity.id
_entity.type
_entity.pdbx_description
1 polymer ?
#
loop_
_entity_poly.entity_id
_entity_poly.type
_entity_poly.pdbx_seq_one_letter_code
_entity_poly.pdbx_strand_id
1 'polypeptide(L)'
;MTKQYKELLTKILEEGTTKTDRTGTGTKSIFGYQMRFDLQKGFPLLTTKRVAFGLIKSELLWFLHGDTNIKYLLEHNNHIWDEWAFERYVSSPKYTGPDMTDFGRRCLQDEAFNEVYQEVKKDFCEKILTDDAFAAEFGELGNIYGSQWRHWKTSKGETIDQIEDLLNLLKNSPDSRRMIVSAWNPEDVPSMALPPCHTMFQFYVADGKLSCQLYQ
;
A
#
# COMPACT_ATOMS: atom_id res chain seq x y z
N MET A 1 17.84 7.62 -12.02
CA MET A 1 16.93 6.69 -11.38
C MET A 1 16.80 5.35 -12.11
N THR A 2 16.49 5.33 -13.38
CA THR A 2 16.44 4.10 -14.17
C THR A 2 17.71 3.24 -14.02
N LYS A 3 18.86 3.87 -13.75
CA LYS A 3 20.15 3.18 -13.52
C LYS A 3 20.11 2.28 -12.27
N GLN A 4 19.77 2.82 -11.09
CA GLN A 4 19.75 2.06 -9.84
C GLN A 4 18.77 0.87 -9.92
N TYR A 5 17.60 1.10 -10.54
CA TYR A 5 16.62 0.03 -10.74
C TYR A 5 17.14 -1.06 -11.71
N LYS A 6 17.79 -0.67 -12.80
CA LYS A 6 18.41 -1.63 -13.73
C LYS A 6 19.54 -2.40 -13.06
N GLU A 7 20.37 -1.75 -12.26
CA GLU A 7 21.44 -2.41 -11.49
C GLU A 7 20.88 -3.48 -10.56
N LEU A 8 19.77 -3.18 -9.86
CA LEU A 8 19.08 -4.16 -9.02
C LEU A 8 18.55 -5.33 -9.85
N LEU A 9 17.88 -5.07 -10.98
CA LEU A 9 17.36 -6.14 -11.84
C LEU A 9 18.49 -7.03 -12.40
N THR A 10 19.59 -6.43 -12.86
CA THR A 10 20.77 -7.17 -13.33
C THR A 10 21.32 -8.06 -12.22
N LYS A 11 21.50 -7.52 -11.02
CA LYS A 11 21.98 -8.27 -9.86
C LYS A 11 21.05 -9.45 -9.52
N ILE A 12 19.73 -9.24 -9.54
CA ILE A 12 18.77 -10.33 -9.31
C ILE A 12 18.90 -11.41 -10.38
N LEU A 13 19.06 -11.03 -11.66
CA LEU A 13 19.20 -11.98 -12.77
C LEU A 13 20.49 -12.79 -12.67
N GLU A 14 21.59 -12.17 -12.26
CA GLU A 14 22.90 -12.80 -12.19
C GLU A 14 23.11 -13.62 -10.91
N GLU A 15 22.77 -13.05 -9.75
CA GLU A 15 23.12 -13.59 -8.44
C GLU A 15 21.89 -14.14 -7.66
N GLY A 16 20.66 -13.88 -8.11
CA GLY A 16 19.45 -14.23 -7.38
C GLY A 16 19.20 -15.74 -7.29
N THR A 17 18.69 -16.17 -6.14
CA THR A 17 18.25 -17.53 -5.90
C THR A 17 16.84 -17.75 -6.45
N THR A 18 16.66 -18.81 -7.23
CA THR A 18 15.34 -19.24 -7.71
C THR A 18 14.58 -19.94 -6.59
N LYS A 19 13.34 -19.54 -6.36
CA LYS A 19 12.42 -20.12 -5.38
C LYS A 19 11.05 -20.38 -6.00
N THR A 20 10.37 -21.39 -5.50
CA THR A 20 8.94 -21.54 -5.74
C THR A 20 8.18 -20.50 -4.92
N ASP A 21 7.05 -20.05 -5.44
CA ASP A 21 6.12 -19.16 -4.74
C ASP A 21 4.73 -19.80 -4.63
N ARG A 22 3.82 -19.14 -3.90
CA ARG A 22 2.44 -19.62 -3.72
C ARG A 22 1.62 -19.66 -5.01
N THR A 23 2.06 -18.96 -6.06
CA THR A 23 1.36 -18.91 -7.36
C THR A 23 1.83 -19.99 -8.32
N GLY A 24 2.94 -20.67 -8.02
CA GLY A 24 3.55 -21.68 -8.88
C GLY A 24 4.34 -21.11 -10.07
N THR A 25 4.40 -19.78 -10.21
CA THR A 25 5.16 -19.11 -11.28
C THR A 25 6.66 -19.17 -11.01
N GLY A 26 7.04 -19.15 -9.73
CA GLY A 26 8.42 -19.06 -9.28
C GLY A 26 8.95 -17.63 -9.24
N THR A 27 9.96 -17.42 -8.41
CA THR A 27 10.61 -16.12 -8.24
C THR A 27 12.12 -16.25 -8.28
N LYS A 28 12.81 -15.23 -8.74
CA LYS A 28 14.25 -15.06 -8.56
C LYS A 28 14.49 -13.87 -7.65
N SER A 29 15.22 -14.05 -6.56
CA SER A 29 15.34 -13.03 -5.51
C SER A 29 16.73 -13.00 -4.89
N ILE A 30 17.07 -11.83 -4.33
CA ILE A 30 18.19 -11.61 -3.42
C ILE A 30 17.65 -11.10 -2.09
N PHE A 31 18.34 -11.40 -0.99
CA PHE A 31 17.98 -10.88 0.31
C PHE A 31 18.82 -9.64 0.62
N GLY A 32 18.13 -8.49 0.74
CA GLY A 32 18.75 -7.21 1.08
C GLY A 32 19.47 -6.54 -0.10
N TYR A 33 18.99 -5.36 -0.44
CA TYR A 33 19.62 -4.48 -1.41
C TYR A 33 19.26 -3.03 -1.09
N GLN A 34 20.21 -2.10 -1.20
CA GLN A 34 19.95 -0.69 -0.95
C GLN A 34 20.09 0.11 -2.25
N MET A 35 19.03 0.82 -2.63
CA MET A 35 19.06 1.82 -3.69
C MET A 35 19.13 3.23 -3.06
N ARG A 36 19.92 4.12 -3.66
CA ARG A 36 20.01 5.52 -3.24
C ARG A 36 19.63 6.46 -4.35
N PHE A 37 18.78 7.43 -4.03
CA PHE A 37 18.26 8.41 -4.96
C PHE A 37 18.56 9.83 -4.44
N ASP A 38 19.18 10.64 -5.27
CA ASP A 38 19.40 12.06 -5.01
C ASP A 38 18.17 12.83 -5.50
N LEU A 39 17.31 13.25 -4.57
CA LEU A 39 16.05 13.93 -4.90
C LEU A 39 16.27 15.35 -5.43
N GLN A 40 17.48 15.94 -5.27
CA GLN A 40 17.81 17.22 -5.92
C GLN A 40 17.89 17.09 -7.46
N LYS A 41 18.10 15.87 -7.96
CA LYS A 41 18.08 15.54 -9.40
C LYS A 41 16.71 15.25 -9.95
N GLY A 42 15.68 15.37 -9.13
CA GLY A 42 14.29 15.15 -9.48
C GLY A 42 13.66 13.94 -8.77
N PHE A 43 12.35 13.83 -8.93
CA PHE A 43 11.58 12.74 -8.36
C PHE A 43 11.97 11.38 -8.98
N PRO A 44 12.17 10.33 -8.17
CA PRO A 44 12.60 9.02 -8.64
C PRO A 44 11.49 8.20 -9.33
N LEU A 45 10.90 8.72 -10.41
CA LEU A 45 9.92 8.00 -11.22
C LEU A 45 10.60 7.12 -12.27
N LEU A 46 10.19 5.85 -12.36
CA LEU A 46 10.64 4.96 -13.42
C LEU A 46 10.14 5.44 -14.79
N THR A 47 11.03 5.41 -15.79
CA THR A 47 10.72 5.81 -17.18
C THR A 47 10.78 4.65 -18.17
N THR A 48 11.02 3.42 -17.68
CA THR A 48 11.05 2.19 -18.50
C THR A 48 9.66 1.69 -18.87
N LYS A 49 8.64 2.19 -18.18
CA LYS A 49 7.22 1.96 -18.48
C LYS A 49 6.43 3.23 -18.14
N ARG A 50 5.19 3.32 -18.64
CA ARG A 50 4.27 4.37 -18.20
C ARG A 50 3.89 4.12 -16.73
N VAL A 51 4.17 5.09 -15.88
CA VAL A 51 3.76 5.09 -14.46
C VAL A 51 2.69 6.17 -14.27
N ALA A 52 1.55 5.78 -13.71
CA ALA A 52 0.45 6.69 -13.43
C ALA A 52 0.73 7.44 -12.10
N PHE A 53 1.46 8.56 -12.18
CA PHE A 53 1.86 9.34 -11.00
C PHE A 53 0.68 9.82 -10.16
N GLY A 54 -0.50 10.05 -10.79
CA GLY A 54 -1.73 10.41 -10.10
C GLY A 54 -2.14 9.39 -9.04
N LEU A 55 -1.99 8.10 -9.34
CA LEU A 55 -2.32 7.00 -8.42
C LEU A 55 -1.38 7.00 -7.20
N ILE A 56 -0.07 7.19 -7.43
CA ILE A 56 0.93 7.29 -6.36
C ILE A 56 0.59 8.47 -5.43
N LYS A 57 0.22 9.62 -6.02
CA LYS A 57 -0.12 10.81 -5.25
C LYS A 57 -1.38 10.63 -4.41
N SER A 58 -2.46 10.13 -4.98
CA SER A 58 -3.72 9.93 -4.26
C SER A 58 -3.59 8.89 -3.15
N GLU A 59 -2.87 7.80 -3.38
CA GLU A 59 -2.60 6.79 -2.35
C GLU A 59 -1.80 7.38 -1.19
N LEU A 60 -0.70 8.10 -1.46
CA LEU A 60 0.11 8.70 -0.41
C LEU A 60 -0.70 9.73 0.41
N LEU A 61 -1.51 10.56 -0.24
CA LEU A 61 -2.37 11.51 0.46
C LEU A 61 -3.42 10.81 1.31
N TRP A 62 -4.00 9.72 0.82
CA TRP A 62 -4.92 8.88 1.57
C TRP A 62 -4.28 8.35 2.86
N PHE A 63 -3.07 7.79 2.79
CA PHE A 63 -2.32 7.37 3.98
C PHE A 63 -2.03 8.53 4.94
N LEU A 64 -1.61 9.69 4.41
CA LEU A 64 -1.28 10.86 5.23
C LEU A 64 -2.52 11.50 5.88
N HIS A 65 -3.71 11.31 5.32
CA HIS A 65 -4.97 11.69 5.98
C HIS A 65 -5.36 10.73 7.12
N GLY A 66 -4.69 9.60 7.25
CA GLY A 66 -5.05 8.56 8.22
C GLY A 66 -6.28 7.75 7.79
N ASP A 67 -6.70 7.90 6.55
CA ASP A 67 -7.88 7.23 6.00
C ASP A 67 -7.53 5.78 5.63
N THR A 68 -8.53 4.92 5.74
CA THR A 68 -8.45 3.47 5.46
C THR A 68 -9.62 2.98 4.62
N ASN A 69 -10.54 3.89 4.23
CA ASN A 69 -11.67 3.58 3.37
C ASN A 69 -11.34 3.87 1.90
N ILE A 70 -11.62 2.91 1.03
CA ILE A 70 -11.34 3.02 -0.41
C ILE A 70 -12.16 4.09 -1.12
N LYS A 71 -13.23 4.63 -0.51
CA LYS A 71 -14.08 5.66 -1.11
C LYS A 71 -13.28 6.86 -1.60
N TYR A 72 -12.35 7.37 -0.77
CA TYR A 72 -11.45 8.45 -1.17
C TYR A 72 -10.65 8.11 -2.43
N LEU A 73 -10.13 6.89 -2.53
CA LEU A 73 -9.37 6.45 -3.70
C LEU A 73 -10.23 6.39 -4.95
N LEU A 74 -11.44 5.84 -4.85
CA LEU A 74 -12.41 5.78 -5.96
C LEU A 74 -12.80 7.17 -6.45
N GLU A 75 -13.03 8.15 -5.56
CA GLU A 75 -13.28 9.55 -5.90
C GLU A 75 -12.11 10.18 -6.69
N HIS A 76 -10.90 9.65 -6.55
CA HIS A 76 -9.69 10.05 -7.27
C HIS A 76 -9.34 9.13 -8.45
N ASN A 77 -10.28 8.29 -8.89
CA ASN A 77 -10.10 7.29 -9.96
C ASN A 77 -8.87 6.39 -9.72
N ASN A 78 -8.68 5.98 -8.48
CA ASN A 78 -7.62 5.10 -8.06
C ASN A 78 -8.20 3.77 -7.57
N HIS A 79 -7.93 2.70 -8.33
CA HIS A 79 -8.51 1.38 -8.18
C HIS A 79 -7.53 0.34 -7.63
N ILE A 80 -6.39 0.78 -7.08
CA ILE A 80 -5.32 -0.17 -6.69
C ILE A 80 -5.63 -0.96 -5.41
N TRP A 81 -6.65 -0.52 -4.63
CA TRP A 81 -7.07 -1.17 -3.39
C TRP A 81 -8.45 -1.82 -3.46
N ASP A 82 -9.15 -1.73 -4.59
CA ASP A 82 -10.53 -2.21 -4.73
C ASP A 82 -10.69 -3.69 -4.40
N GLU A 83 -9.75 -4.51 -4.88
CA GLU A 83 -9.86 -5.97 -4.79
C GLU A 83 -9.87 -6.47 -3.35
N TRP A 84 -9.16 -5.81 -2.45
CA TRP A 84 -9.15 -6.16 -1.02
C TRP A 84 -10.50 -5.90 -0.35
N ALA A 85 -11.11 -4.77 -0.66
CA ALA A 85 -12.44 -4.44 -0.17
C ALA A 85 -13.52 -5.30 -0.85
N PHE A 86 -13.39 -5.55 -2.15
CA PHE A 86 -14.28 -6.40 -2.94
C PHE A 86 -14.29 -7.84 -2.44
N GLU A 87 -13.13 -8.44 -2.19
CA GLU A 87 -13.02 -9.80 -1.64
C GLU A 87 -13.75 -9.93 -0.30
N ARG A 88 -13.62 -8.94 0.57
CA ARG A 88 -14.35 -8.91 1.84
C ARG A 88 -15.85 -8.83 1.64
N TYR A 89 -16.32 -8.03 0.67
CA TYR A 89 -17.74 -7.93 0.35
C TYR A 89 -18.31 -9.25 -0.20
N VAL A 90 -17.68 -9.84 -1.21
CA VAL A 90 -18.17 -11.07 -1.83
C VAL A 90 -18.06 -12.30 -0.94
N SER A 91 -17.21 -12.25 0.07
CA SER A 91 -17.10 -13.29 1.11
C SER A 91 -18.11 -13.10 2.25
N SER A 92 -18.85 -11.99 2.27
CA SER A 92 -19.80 -11.69 3.35
C SER A 92 -21.14 -12.38 3.14
N PRO A 93 -21.91 -12.65 4.21
CA PRO A 93 -23.28 -13.18 4.11
C PRO A 93 -24.28 -12.22 3.41
N LYS A 94 -23.90 -10.95 3.24
CA LYS A 94 -24.74 -9.93 2.58
C LYS A 94 -24.61 -9.95 1.06
N TYR A 95 -23.60 -10.63 0.55
CA TYR A 95 -23.45 -10.79 -0.89
C TYR A 95 -24.37 -11.91 -1.41
N THR A 96 -25.18 -11.59 -2.38
CA THR A 96 -26.17 -12.53 -3.00
C THR A 96 -25.98 -12.67 -4.51
N GLY A 97 -24.88 -12.14 -5.05
CA GLY A 97 -24.56 -12.19 -6.48
C GLY A 97 -23.91 -13.52 -6.92
N PRO A 98 -23.37 -13.56 -8.14
CA PRO A 98 -22.65 -14.73 -8.67
C PRO A 98 -21.47 -15.14 -7.78
N ASP A 99 -21.14 -16.44 -7.75
CA ASP A 99 -19.98 -16.94 -7.01
C ASP A 99 -18.66 -16.29 -7.49
N MET A 100 -18.02 -15.53 -6.61
CA MET A 100 -16.76 -14.83 -6.84
C MET A 100 -15.56 -15.52 -6.16
N THR A 101 -15.71 -16.75 -5.67
CA THR A 101 -14.61 -17.49 -5.06
C THR A 101 -13.43 -17.59 -6.03
N ASP A 102 -12.22 -17.29 -5.53
CA ASP A 102 -10.96 -17.34 -6.31
C ASP A 102 -10.99 -16.50 -7.60
N PHE A 103 -11.68 -15.35 -7.56
CA PHE A 103 -11.89 -14.49 -8.74
C PHE A 103 -10.57 -14.12 -9.44
N GLY A 104 -9.52 -13.83 -8.69
CA GLY A 104 -8.21 -13.44 -9.26
C GLY A 104 -7.63 -14.52 -10.20
N ARG A 105 -7.78 -15.80 -9.85
CA ARG A 105 -7.33 -16.92 -10.68
C ARG A 105 -8.30 -17.21 -11.81
N ARG A 106 -9.59 -17.21 -11.53
CA ARG A 106 -10.65 -17.54 -12.51
C ARG A 106 -10.67 -16.54 -13.66
N CYS A 107 -10.49 -15.25 -13.40
CA CYS A 107 -10.39 -14.22 -14.45
C CYS A 107 -9.26 -14.46 -15.45
N LEU A 108 -8.17 -15.11 -15.05
CA LEU A 108 -7.06 -15.45 -15.95
C LEU A 108 -7.33 -16.66 -16.83
N GLN A 109 -8.31 -17.48 -16.48
CA GLN A 109 -8.59 -18.77 -17.13
C GLN A 109 -9.92 -18.79 -17.92
N ASP A 110 -10.84 -17.88 -17.60
CA ASP A 110 -12.20 -17.85 -18.14
C ASP A 110 -12.61 -16.40 -18.45
N GLU A 111 -12.70 -16.09 -19.75
CA GLU A 111 -13.06 -14.76 -20.25
C GLU A 111 -14.51 -14.39 -19.89
N ALA A 112 -15.44 -15.35 -19.98
CA ALA A 112 -16.84 -15.12 -19.63
C ALA A 112 -16.99 -14.82 -18.12
N PHE A 113 -16.24 -15.52 -17.27
CA PHE A 113 -16.19 -15.21 -15.86
C PHE A 113 -15.58 -13.82 -15.60
N ASN A 114 -14.52 -13.46 -16.33
CA ASN A 114 -13.92 -12.14 -16.19
C ASN A 114 -14.89 -11.00 -16.55
N GLU A 115 -15.73 -11.16 -17.55
CA GLU A 115 -16.79 -10.19 -17.89
C GLU A 115 -17.76 -10.01 -16.72
N VAL A 116 -18.26 -11.10 -16.13
CA VAL A 116 -19.14 -11.07 -14.97
C VAL A 116 -18.44 -10.42 -13.77
N TYR A 117 -17.20 -10.77 -13.51
CA TYR A 117 -16.41 -10.15 -12.45
C TYR A 117 -16.27 -8.62 -12.62
N GLN A 118 -15.97 -8.14 -13.83
CA GLN A 118 -15.85 -6.71 -14.10
C GLN A 118 -17.17 -5.97 -13.84
N GLU A 119 -18.30 -6.54 -14.20
CA GLU A 119 -19.62 -5.97 -13.95
C GLU A 119 -19.92 -5.91 -12.45
N VAL A 120 -19.74 -7.01 -11.72
CA VAL A 120 -20.00 -7.06 -10.27
C VAL A 120 -19.05 -6.13 -9.51
N LYS A 121 -17.77 -6.07 -9.90
CA LYS A 121 -16.80 -5.15 -9.30
C LYS A 121 -17.15 -3.69 -9.56
N LYS A 122 -17.61 -3.36 -10.76
CA LYS A 122 -18.07 -2.02 -11.10
C LYS A 122 -19.26 -1.61 -10.24
N ASP A 123 -20.28 -2.46 -10.10
CA ASP A 123 -21.42 -2.20 -9.23
C ASP A 123 -21.02 -2.01 -7.77
N PHE A 124 -20.06 -2.79 -7.28
CA PHE A 124 -19.49 -2.63 -5.95
C PHE A 124 -18.85 -1.24 -5.78
N CYS A 125 -18.00 -0.82 -6.72
CA CYS A 125 -17.34 0.50 -6.66
C CYS A 125 -18.37 1.64 -6.73
N GLU A 126 -19.40 1.53 -7.56
CA GLU A 126 -20.49 2.51 -7.63
C GLU A 126 -21.27 2.59 -6.31
N LYS A 127 -21.52 1.48 -5.63
CA LYS A 127 -22.14 1.47 -4.30
C LYS A 127 -21.25 2.12 -3.25
N ILE A 128 -19.95 1.85 -3.25
CA ILE A 128 -19.02 2.55 -2.34
C ILE A 128 -19.07 4.07 -2.53
N LEU A 129 -19.20 4.54 -3.78
CA LEU A 129 -19.26 5.98 -4.07
C LEU A 129 -20.59 6.63 -3.68
N THR A 130 -21.70 5.90 -3.77
CA THR A 130 -23.06 6.46 -3.70
C THR A 130 -23.81 6.15 -2.41
N ASP A 131 -23.37 5.17 -1.62
CA ASP A 131 -24.00 4.73 -0.38
C ASP A 131 -22.98 4.78 0.77
N ASP A 132 -23.11 5.78 1.64
CA ASP A 132 -22.18 5.98 2.77
C ASP A 132 -22.24 4.83 3.79
N ALA A 133 -23.37 4.21 3.99
CA ALA A 133 -23.51 3.08 4.91
C ALA A 133 -22.81 1.83 4.34
N PHE A 134 -22.95 1.60 3.04
CA PHE A 134 -22.24 0.54 2.35
C PHE A 134 -20.73 0.78 2.32
N ALA A 135 -20.30 2.02 2.05
CA ALA A 135 -18.89 2.41 2.09
C ALA A 135 -18.28 2.23 3.49
N ALA A 136 -18.97 2.63 4.55
CA ALA A 136 -18.52 2.45 5.92
C ALA A 136 -18.36 0.96 6.30
N GLU A 137 -19.19 0.08 5.74
CA GLU A 137 -19.11 -1.36 6.03
C GLU A 137 -18.11 -2.10 5.17
N PHE A 138 -18.09 -1.87 3.85
CA PHE A 138 -17.33 -2.66 2.91
C PHE A 138 -16.13 -1.94 2.28
N GLY A 139 -16.07 -0.62 2.35
CA GLY A 139 -14.93 0.16 1.86
C GLY A 139 -13.76 0.21 2.84
N GLU A 140 -13.97 -0.15 4.08
CA GLU A 140 -13.00 -0.06 5.17
C GLU A 140 -12.01 -1.23 5.14
N LEU A 141 -10.70 -0.95 5.15
CA LEU A 141 -9.63 -1.95 5.07
C LEU A 141 -8.97 -2.28 6.42
N GLY A 142 -9.44 -1.66 7.50
CA GLY A 142 -8.91 -1.86 8.85
C GLY A 142 -7.61 -1.08 9.11
N ASN A 143 -6.82 -1.54 10.08
CA ASN A 143 -5.65 -0.82 10.58
C ASN A 143 -4.42 -0.91 9.64
N ILE A 144 -4.60 -0.52 8.37
CA ILE A 144 -3.52 -0.43 7.39
C ILE A 144 -2.71 0.87 7.54
N TYR A 145 -1.87 1.22 6.57
CA TYR A 145 -0.91 2.34 6.58
C TYR A 145 -1.43 3.64 7.20
N GLY A 146 -2.59 4.15 6.75
CA GLY A 146 -3.15 5.42 7.22
C GLY A 146 -3.45 5.40 8.72
N SER A 147 -4.12 4.35 9.18
CA SER A 147 -4.41 4.13 10.59
C SER A 147 -3.12 4.00 11.41
N GLN A 148 -2.15 3.20 10.96
CA GLN A 148 -0.89 3.03 11.70
C GLN A 148 -0.08 4.32 11.78
N TRP A 149 -0.03 5.13 10.74
CA TRP A 149 0.75 6.36 10.71
C TRP A 149 0.13 7.49 11.53
N ARG A 150 -1.21 7.59 11.52
CA ARG A 150 -1.91 8.74 12.09
C ARG A 150 -2.75 8.41 13.34
N HIS A 151 -3.11 7.15 13.52
CA HIS A 151 -4.08 6.73 14.54
C HIS A 151 -3.67 5.43 15.23
N TRP A 152 -2.35 5.22 15.44
CA TRP A 152 -1.84 4.03 16.14
C TRP A 152 -2.46 3.91 17.52
N LYS A 153 -3.18 2.83 17.76
CA LYS A 153 -3.84 2.58 19.05
C LYS A 153 -2.89 1.91 20.03
N THR A 154 -2.79 2.47 21.22
CA THR A 154 -2.04 1.87 22.32
C THR A 154 -2.89 0.89 23.11
N SER A 155 -2.26 0.01 23.89
CA SER A 155 -2.94 -0.89 24.82
C SER A 155 -3.74 -0.16 25.91
N LYS A 156 -3.51 1.14 26.09
CA LYS A 156 -4.24 2.01 27.04
C LYS A 156 -5.46 2.69 26.41
N GLY A 157 -5.73 2.47 25.13
CA GLY A 157 -6.80 3.14 24.38
C GLY A 157 -6.46 4.55 23.90
N GLU A 158 -5.22 4.99 24.04
CA GLU A 158 -4.72 6.26 23.52
C GLU A 158 -4.41 6.12 22.03
N THR A 159 -4.37 7.23 21.31
CA THR A 159 -3.96 7.27 19.89
C THR A 159 -2.66 8.04 19.75
N ILE A 160 -1.72 7.49 18.97
CA ILE A 160 -0.45 8.13 18.61
C ILE A 160 -0.51 8.51 17.13
N ASP A 161 -0.21 9.78 16.84
CA ASP A 161 0.03 10.28 15.49
C ASP A 161 1.54 10.34 15.21
N GLN A 162 2.07 9.29 14.57
CA GLN A 162 3.50 9.18 14.28
C GLN A 162 3.98 10.24 13.29
N ILE A 163 3.11 10.70 12.38
CA ILE A 163 3.46 11.77 11.41
C ILE A 163 3.57 13.11 12.12
N GLU A 164 2.66 13.44 13.05
CA GLU A 164 2.75 14.66 13.85
C GLU A 164 3.99 14.65 14.74
N ASP A 165 4.27 13.55 15.42
CA ASP A 165 5.48 13.37 16.22
C ASP A 165 6.76 13.54 15.39
N LEU A 166 6.80 12.96 14.19
CA LEU A 166 7.90 13.12 13.24
C LEU A 166 8.11 14.59 12.87
N LEU A 167 7.04 15.31 12.50
CA LEU A 167 7.10 16.73 12.13
C LEU A 167 7.59 17.59 13.31
N ASN A 168 7.14 17.28 14.53
CA ASN A 168 7.60 17.95 15.75
C ASN A 168 9.10 17.70 16.00
N LEU A 169 9.59 16.47 15.81
CA LEU A 169 11.02 16.16 15.93
C LEU A 169 11.84 16.86 14.87
N LEU A 170 11.41 16.86 13.61
CA LEU A 170 12.10 17.57 12.52
C LEU A 170 12.23 19.08 12.82
N LYS A 171 11.19 19.68 13.39
CA LYS A 171 11.15 21.11 13.70
C LYS A 171 11.98 21.48 14.94
N ASN A 172 11.88 20.69 16.01
CA ASN A 172 12.36 21.07 17.33
C ASN A 172 13.62 20.32 17.77
N SER A 173 13.93 19.18 17.14
CA SER A 173 15.04 18.30 17.50
C SER A 173 15.58 17.57 16.26
N PRO A 174 16.09 18.30 15.24
CA PRO A 174 16.49 17.72 13.95
C PRO A 174 17.61 16.67 14.06
N ASP A 175 18.41 16.70 15.15
CA ASP A 175 19.44 15.70 15.43
C ASP A 175 18.92 14.40 16.06
N SER A 176 17.59 14.29 16.24
CA SER A 176 16.97 13.09 16.80
C SER A 176 17.19 11.87 15.91
N ARG A 177 17.57 10.75 16.51
CA ARG A 177 17.65 9.44 15.83
C ARG A 177 16.36 8.64 15.92
N ARG A 178 15.27 9.26 16.45
CA ARG A 178 13.96 8.63 16.69
C ARG A 178 12.91 9.05 15.67
N MET A 179 13.32 9.66 14.56
CA MET A 179 12.41 10.06 13.47
C MET A 179 12.02 8.86 12.62
N ILE A 180 11.25 7.95 13.23
CA ILE A 180 10.80 6.68 12.64
C ILE A 180 9.29 6.68 12.60
N VAL A 181 8.73 6.21 11.48
CA VAL A 181 7.30 5.90 11.32
C VAL A 181 7.18 4.44 10.93
N SER A 182 6.42 3.66 11.70
CA SER A 182 6.18 2.23 11.48
C SER A 182 4.74 1.99 11.04
N ALA A 183 4.57 1.19 9.99
CA ALA A 183 3.28 0.64 9.62
C ALA A 183 3.09 -0.80 10.14
N TRP A 184 4.18 -1.44 10.55
CA TRP A 184 4.15 -2.83 11.03
C TRP A 184 3.75 -2.89 12.48
N ASN A 185 2.51 -3.30 12.73
CA ASN A 185 1.97 -3.57 14.06
C ASN A 185 1.67 -5.06 14.19
N PRO A 186 2.47 -5.84 14.96
CA PRO A 186 2.28 -7.29 15.08
C PRO A 186 0.90 -7.71 15.59
N GLU A 187 0.23 -6.88 16.37
CA GLU A 187 -1.12 -7.13 16.87
C GLU A 187 -2.17 -7.04 15.76
N ASP A 188 -2.01 -6.06 14.85
CA ASP A 188 -2.98 -5.79 13.78
C ASP A 188 -2.73 -6.60 12.50
N VAL A 189 -1.48 -6.98 12.23
CA VAL A 189 -1.09 -7.68 10.98
C VAL A 189 -2.01 -8.85 10.60
N PRO A 190 -2.46 -9.73 11.54
CA PRO A 190 -3.35 -10.83 11.19
C PRO A 190 -4.75 -10.41 10.72
N SER A 191 -5.18 -9.18 11.04
CA SER A 191 -6.50 -8.64 10.72
C SER A 191 -6.50 -7.60 9.59
N MET A 192 -5.32 -7.20 9.11
CA MET A 192 -5.18 -6.27 7.99
C MET A 192 -5.66 -6.89 6.68
N ALA A 193 -6.33 -6.11 5.85
CA ALA A 193 -6.65 -6.52 4.49
C ALA A 193 -5.38 -6.88 3.68
N LEU A 194 -4.29 -6.14 3.92
CA LEU A 194 -2.96 -6.42 3.37
C LEU A 194 -1.89 -5.99 4.39
N PRO A 195 -1.01 -6.91 4.84
CA PRO A 195 0.16 -6.54 5.63
C PRO A 195 1.06 -5.52 4.91
N PRO A 196 1.63 -4.53 5.62
CA PRO A 196 2.35 -3.44 4.99
C PRO A 196 3.67 -3.88 4.35
N CYS A 197 3.81 -3.64 3.04
CA CYS A 197 5.08 -3.81 2.32
C CYS A 197 6.10 -2.74 2.75
N HIS A 198 5.67 -1.47 2.83
CA HIS A 198 6.47 -0.38 3.37
C HIS A 198 6.40 -0.43 4.91
N THR A 199 7.23 -1.29 5.52
CA THR A 199 7.11 -1.60 6.94
C THR A 199 7.45 -0.43 7.84
N MET A 200 8.48 0.34 7.48
CA MET A 200 8.88 1.55 8.20
C MET A 200 9.70 2.49 7.32
N PHE A 201 9.69 3.76 7.68
CA PHE A 201 10.64 4.73 7.15
C PHE A 201 11.23 5.59 8.25
N GLN A 202 12.45 6.06 8.02
CA GLN A 202 13.21 6.86 8.96
C GLN A 202 13.77 8.10 8.26
N PHE A 203 13.70 9.24 8.94
CA PHE A 203 14.34 10.47 8.48
C PHE A 203 15.64 10.74 9.22
N TYR A 204 16.51 11.46 8.53
CA TYR A 204 17.81 11.89 9.05
C TYR A 204 18.14 13.27 8.50
N VAL A 205 18.57 14.16 9.39
CA VAL A 205 19.00 15.52 9.03
C VAL A 205 20.51 15.64 9.26
N ALA A 206 21.23 16.11 8.25
CA ALA A 206 22.65 16.46 8.35
C ALA A 206 22.97 17.57 7.35
N ASP A 207 23.81 18.52 7.74
CA ASP A 207 24.24 19.64 6.91
C ASP A 207 23.09 20.40 6.24
N GLY A 208 21.96 20.60 6.95
CA GLY A 208 20.76 21.23 6.46
C GLY A 208 20.01 20.46 5.38
N LYS A 209 20.32 19.17 5.20
CA LYS A 209 19.67 18.25 4.23
C LYS A 209 18.87 17.20 4.94
N LEU A 210 17.67 16.93 4.42
CA LEU A 210 16.80 15.87 4.89
C LEU A 210 16.99 14.64 4.00
N SER A 211 17.21 13.49 4.63
CA SER A 211 17.25 12.17 3.99
C SER A 211 16.13 11.29 4.53
N CYS A 212 15.63 10.37 3.71
CA CYS A 212 14.65 9.37 4.10
C CYS A 212 15.16 7.99 3.69
N GLN A 213 15.06 7.04 4.59
CA GLN A 213 15.28 5.62 4.32
C GLN A 213 13.97 4.88 4.52
N LEU A 214 13.55 4.12 3.50
CA LEU A 214 12.42 3.22 3.55
C LEU A 214 12.94 1.79 3.65
N TYR A 215 12.34 1.00 4.54
CA TYR A 215 12.48 -0.45 4.59
C TYR A 215 11.21 -1.11 4.03
N GLN A 216 11.41 -1.90 2.96
CA GLN A 216 10.35 -2.61 2.22
C GLN A 216 10.68 -4.08 2.09
#